data_e7eb728d0f119fbf40d2dfcb8de6d16b
#
_entry.id   e7eb728d0f119fbf40d2dfcb8de6d16b
#
_cell.length_a   1.000
_cell.length_b   1.000
_cell.length_c   1.000
_cell.angle_alpha   90.00
_cell.angle_beta   90.00
_cell.angle_gamma   90.00
#
_symmetry.space_group_name_H-M   'P 1'
#
loop_
_entity.id
_entity.type
_entity.pdbx_description
1 polymer ?
#
loop_
_entity_poly.entity_id
_entity_poly.type
_entity_poly.pdbx_seq_one_letter_code
_entity_poly.pdbx_strand_id
1 'polypeptide(L)'
;MMDISIPYYEDKTRISNSNIGWFLNKGPAYLHKMLTEDVPEEKNPVLERGTMIHEYILQPEEFQKDYVVWDKSRPSSAQQEKFCQELASSVEIEPNKAVLSAYKEAYSTAGKSEDKMLSEGLKIASTLKDYIDFLKANDGRIMISSWDVKMLEKIKQNILHHKAANNIIWPLGHIGDYSVESYGETKDVGCPTFHEFHINWGYETIFGRIECKSLLDGFTLDFKNKKAIIYDLKTTAKLWHFEDSIDMYDYCRQLAYYSMAARWYLVNECGVTEDDIFEWEFEYYIIGIDTTGSYEIRVFKVEPYMVQSRYNIILDALTAIAWHQKNNKWDHSREYYEGDGCETLDL
;
A
#
# COMPACT_ATOMS: atom_id res chain seq x y z
N MET A 1 12.26 -4.03 -20.84
CA MET A 1 11.00 -4.54 -20.26
C MET A 1 11.21 -4.62 -18.75
N MET A 2 10.38 -3.92 -17.98
CA MET A 2 10.47 -3.94 -16.51
C MET A 2 10.25 -5.37 -15.99
N ASP A 3 11.12 -5.84 -15.09
CA ASP A 3 10.89 -7.10 -14.38
C ASP A 3 9.99 -6.84 -13.18
N ILE A 4 8.72 -7.23 -13.26
CA ILE A 4 7.71 -7.13 -12.20
C ILE A 4 7.28 -8.52 -11.71
N SER A 5 8.16 -9.52 -11.82
CA SER A 5 7.88 -10.91 -11.43
C SER A 5 7.60 -11.08 -9.94
N ILE A 6 8.10 -10.16 -9.10
CA ILE A 6 7.86 -10.15 -7.65
C ILE A 6 6.81 -9.08 -7.33
N PRO A 7 5.73 -9.41 -6.59
CA PRO A 7 4.75 -8.43 -6.14
C PRO A 7 5.41 -7.28 -5.37
N TYR A 8 4.91 -6.05 -5.55
CA TYR A 8 5.54 -4.84 -4.98
C TYR A 8 5.85 -4.96 -3.48
N TYR A 9 4.91 -5.43 -2.69
CA TYR A 9 5.08 -5.51 -1.23
C TYR A 9 6.00 -6.64 -0.78
N GLU A 10 6.16 -7.69 -1.59
CA GLU A 10 7.03 -8.84 -1.29
C GLU A 10 8.50 -8.60 -1.71
N ASP A 11 8.73 -7.64 -2.58
CA ASP A 11 10.07 -7.35 -3.08
C ASP A 11 10.91 -6.57 -2.04
N LYS A 12 11.73 -7.30 -1.31
CA LYS A 12 12.71 -6.74 -0.36
C LYS A 12 14.07 -6.42 -1.01
N THR A 13 14.23 -6.68 -2.31
CA THR A 13 15.50 -6.47 -3.03
C THR A 13 15.65 -5.05 -3.58
N ARG A 14 14.54 -4.33 -3.75
CA ARG A 14 14.50 -2.98 -4.29
C ARG A 14 14.10 -1.97 -3.21
N ILE A 15 14.69 -0.79 -3.30
CA ILE A 15 14.43 0.32 -2.38
C ILE A 15 13.16 1.07 -2.81
N SER A 16 12.27 1.32 -1.85
CA SER A 16 11.07 2.14 -2.02
C SER A 16 11.21 3.48 -1.29
N ASN A 17 10.27 4.41 -1.52
CA ASN A 17 10.19 5.66 -0.74
C ASN A 17 10.06 5.39 0.78
N SER A 18 9.31 4.36 1.18
CA SER A 18 9.20 3.99 2.61
C SER A 18 10.52 3.52 3.19
N ASN A 19 11.32 2.78 2.39
CA ASN A 19 12.66 2.35 2.81
C ASN A 19 13.60 3.54 3.01
N ILE A 20 13.53 4.56 2.14
CA ILE A 20 14.26 5.81 2.34
C ILE A 20 13.81 6.49 3.64
N GLY A 21 12.50 6.55 3.91
CA GLY A 21 11.98 7.09 5.15
C GLY A 21 12.49 6.34 6.39
N TRP A 22 12.57 5.01 6.34
CA TRP A 22 13.17 4.22 7.43
C TRP A 22 14.66 4.53 7.60
N PHE A 23 15.40 4.60 6.50
CA PHE A 23 16.83 4.95 6.54
C PHE A 23 17.07 6.31 7.17
N LEU A 24 16.34 7.33 6.72
CA LEU A 24 16.50 8.70 7.21
C LEU A 24 16.07 8.88 8.68
N ASN A 25 14.97 8.23 9.09
CA ASN A 25 14.38 8.47 10.41
C ASN A 25 14.84 7.48 11.50
N LYS A 26 15.30 6.28 11.11
CA LYS A 26 15.61 5.18 12.02
C LYS A 26 17.01 4.58 11.80
N GLY A 27 17.73 5.08 10.79
CA GLY A 27 19.09 4.69 10.47
C GLY A 27 19.25 3.40 9.67
N PRO A 28 20.50 3.09 9.26
CA PRO A 28 20.84 1.96 8.39
C PRO A 28 20.52 0.59 9.01
N ALA A 29 20.75 0.40 10.30
CA ALA A 29 20.48 -0.87 11.00
C ALA A 29 18.99 -1.25 10.93
N TYR A 30 18.10 -0.27 11.10
CA TYR A 30 16.67 -0.51 11.00
C TYR A 30 16.24 -0.88 9.57
N LEU A 31 16.75 -0.14 8.57
CA LEU A 31 16.48 -0.48 7.17
C LEU A 31 16.94 -1.90 6.85
N HIS A 32 18.16 -2.27 7.23
CA HIS A 32 18.70 -3.60 7.01
C HIS A 32 17.83 -4.70 7.61
N LYS A 33 17.41 -4.50 8.87
CA LYS A 33 16.48 -5.42 9.54
C LYS A 33 15.19 -5.62 8.74
N MET A 34 14.57 -4.53 8.30
CA MET A 34 13.29 -4.59 7.54
C MET A 34 13.42 -5.26 6.17
N LEU A 35 14.61 -5.15 5.54
CA LEU A 35 14.87 -5.80 4.25
C LEU A 35 15.24 -7.28 4.37
N THR A 36 15.83 -7.71 5.51
CA THR A 36 16.42 -9.06 5.64
C THR A 36 15.63 -10.00 6.55
N GLU A 37 14.84 -9.45 7.48
CA GLU A 37 14.07 -10.25 8.44
C GLU A 37 12.58 -10.25 8.07
N ASP A 38 11.88 -11.31 8.47
CA ASP A 38 10.41 -11.34 8.43
C ASP A 38 9.85 -10.72 9.71
N VAL A 39 9.74 -9.39 9.67
CA VAL A 39 9.14 -8.61 10.75
C VAL A 39 7.63 -8.67 10.59
N PRO A 40 6.88 -9.22 11.57
CA PRO A 40 5.43 -9.23 11.50
C PRO A 40 4.88 -7.80 11.37
N GLU A 41 4.02 -7.57 10.37
CA GLU A 41 3.28 -6.32 10.28
C GLU A 41 2.31 -6.20 11.46
N GLU A 42 2.41 -5.11 12.21
CA GLU A 42 1.38 -4.77 13.19
C GLU A 42 0.10 -4.39 12.44
N LYS A 43 -0.98 -5.14 12.73
CA LYS A 43 -2.31 -4.81 12.19
C LYS A 43 -2.71 -3.43 12.68
N ASN A 44 -2.86 -2.51 11.74
CA ASN A 44 -3.31 -1.16 12.01
C ASN A 44 -4.63 -0.90 11.28
N PRO A 45 -5.76 -0.83 11.99
CA PRO A 45 -7.08 -0.64 11.38
C PRO A 45 -7.19 0.64 10.53
N VAL A 46 -6.36 1.66 10.81
CA VAL A 46 -6.32 2.89 10.02
C VAL A 46 -5.67 2.64 8.67
N LEU A 47 -4.56 1.89 8.64
CA LEU A 47 -3.88 1.52 7.40
C LEU A 47 -4.74 0.54 6.59
N GLU A 48 -5.33 -0.48 7.22
CA GLU A 48 -6.24 -1.43 6.56
C GLU A 48 -7.42 -0.71 5.88
N ARG A 49 -8.01 0.28 6.56
CA ARG A 49 -9.06 1.12 5.97
C ARG A 49 -8.54 1.96 4.82
N GLY A 50 -7.34 2.51 4.93
CA GLY A 50 -6.68 3.25 3.85
C GLY A 50 -6.53 2.38 2.61
N THR A 51 -5.93 1.19 2.75
CA THR A 51 -5.75 0.21 1.67
C THR A 51 -7.09 -0.14 1.00
N MET A 52 -8.11 -0.45 1.81
CA MET A 52 -9.46 -0.77 1.30
C MET A 52 -10.04 0.38 0.45
N ILE A 53 -9.84 1.64 0.87
CA ILE A 53 -10.32 2.81 0.12
C ILE A 53 -9.53 2.97 -1.19
N HIS A 54 -8.20 2.81 -1.16
CA HIS A 54 -7.35 2.86 -2.35
C HIS A 54 -7.80 1.83 -3.39
N GLU A 55 -7.90 0.55 -2.99
CA GLU A 55 -8.33 -0.51 -3.90
C GLU A 55 -9.73 -0.27 -4.48
N TYR A 56 -10.69 0.16 -3.65
CA TYR A 56 -12.04 0.44 -4.13
C TYR A 56 -12.09 1.55 -5.18
N ILE A 57 -11.24 2.56 -5.04
CA ILE A 57 -11.21 3.74 -5.93
C ILE A 57 -10.33 3.49 -7.16
N LEU A 58 -9.15 2.91 -6.96
CA LEU A 58 -8.09 2.82 -7.97
C LEU A 58 -8.04 1.47 -8.68
N GLN A 59 -8.47 0.39 -8.00
CA GLN A 59 -8.42 -1.00 -8.50
C GLN A 59 -9.73 -1.75 -8.22
N PRO A 60 -10.88 -1.32 -8.75
CA PRO A 60 -12.20 -1.88 -8.41
C PRO A 60 -12.34 -3.36 -8.74
N GLU A 61 -11.61 -3.89 -9.73
CA GLU A 61 -11.61 -5.31 -10.06
C GLU A 61 -10.85 -6.15 -9.02
N GLU A 62 -9.71 -5.67 -8.53
CA GLU A 62 -8.94 -6.33 -7.47
C GLU A 62 -9.74 -6.28 -6.16
N PHE A 63 -10.35 -5.13 -5.85
CA PHE A 63 -11.25 -5.01 -4.69
C PHE A 63 -12.35 -6.09 -4.68
N GLN A 64 -12.95 -6.41 -5.82
CA GLN A 64 -13.97 -7.46 -5.90
C GLN A 64 -13.40 -8.87 -5.65
N LYS A 65 -12.12 -9.10 -5.97
CA LYS A 65 -11.45 -10.37 -5.70
C LYS A 65 -11.02 -10.49 -4.23
N ASP A 66 -10.60 -9.37 -3.64
CA ASP A 66 -9.95 -9.36 -2.33
C ASP A 66 -10.92 -9.16 -1.16
N TYR A 67 -12.13 -8.61 -1.43
CA TYR A 67 -13.12 -8.34 -0.39
C TYR A 67 -14.45 -9.06 -0.59
N VAL A 68 -15.08 -9.39 0.52
CA VAL A 68 -16.44 -9.95 0.56
C VAL A 68 -17.30 -9.25 1.60
N VAL A 69 -18.52 -8.90 1.23
CA VAL A 69 -19.48 -8.30 2.17
C VAL A 69 -19.99 -9.36 3.12
N TRP A 70 -19.84 -9.11 4.42
CA TRP A 70 -20.18 -10.06 5.48
C TRP A 70 -20.99 -9.41 6.58
N ASP A 71 -22.31 -9.59 6.54
CA ASP A 71 -23.25 -9.12 7.55
C ASP A 71 -23.75 -10.25 8.47
N LYS A 72 -23.10 -11.42 8.39
CA LYS A 72 -23.40 -12.58 9.23
C LYS A 72 -22.59 -12.56 10.53
N SER A 73 -22.93 -13.47 11.44
CA SER A 73 -22.22 -13.59 12.72
C SER A 73 -20.74 -13.86 12.54
N ARG A 74 -19.92 -13.18 13.35
CA ARG A 74 -18.46 -13.37 13.43
C ARG A 74 -18.07 -13.76 14.85
N PRO A 75 -16.93 -14.42 15.04
CA PRO A 75 -16.35 -14.62 16.36
C PRO A 75 -16.23 -13.30 17.13
N SER A 76 -16.62 -13.29 18.39
CA SER A 76 -16.54 -12.13 19.27
C SER A 76 -15.34 -12.15 20.21
N SER A 77 -14.54 -13.21 20.16
CA SER A 77 -13.33 -13.39 20.98
C SER A 77 -12.29 -14.25 20.26
N ALA A 78 -11.02 -14.12 20.66
CA ALA A 78 -9.93 -14.95 20.16
C ALA A 78 -10.17 -16.46 20.37
N GLN A 79 -10.86 -16.83 21.44
CA GLN A 79 -11.22 -18.21 21.70
C GLN A 79 -12.26 -18.75 20.71
N GLN A 80 -13.28 -17.92 20.38
CA GLN A 80 -14.25 -18.29 19.34
C GLN A 80 -13.59 -18.36 17.97
N GLU A 81 -12.70 -17.44 17.67
CA GLU A 81 -11.92 -17.45 16.43
C GLU A 81 -11.12 -18.75 16.32
N LYS A 82 -10.32 -19.07 17.35
CA LYS A 82 -9.53 -20.32 17.39
C LYS A 82 -10.43 -21.55 17.25
N PHE A 83 -11.58 -21.59 17.94
CA PHE A 83 -12.53 -22.71 17.81
C PHE A 83 -13.01 -22.90 16.36
N CYS A 84 -13.37 -21.79 15.69
CA CYS A 84 -13.82 -21.86 14.30
C CYS A 84 -12.71 -22.34 13.35
N GLN A 85 -11.47 -21.89 13.54
CA GLN A 85 -10.30 -22.31 12.76
C GLN A 85 -10.01 -23.79 12.94
N GLU A 86 -9.98 -24.27 14.20
CA GLU A 86 -9.77 -25.68 14.51
C GLU A 86 -10.89 -26.56 13.93
N LEU A 87 -12.14 -26.13 14.03
CA LEU A 87 -13.27 -26.87 13.48
C LEU A 87 -13.29 -26.86 11.95
N ALA A 88 -12.87 -25.75 11.33
CA ALA A 88 -12.79 -25.64 9.88
C ALA A 88 -11.68 -26.53 9.28
N SER A 89 -10.53 -26.62 9.96
CA SER A 89 -9.37 -27.43 9.54
C SER A 89 -9.45 -28.91 9.96
N SER A 90 -10.49 -29.29 10.73
CA SER A 90 -10.62 -30.64 11.26
C SER A 90 -10.78 -31.68 10.15
N VAL A 91 -9.97 -32.70 10.19
CA VAL A 91 -10.07 -33.92 9.33
C VAL A 91 -10.97 -35.00 9.94
N GLU A 92 -11.49 -34.78 11.15
CA GLU A 92 -12.34 -35.75 11.84
C GLU A 92 -13.71 -35.87 11.12
N ILE A 93 -14.08 -37.12 10.80
CA ILE A 93 -15.30 -37.39 10.03
C ILE A 93 -16.54 -37.35 10.94
N GLU A 94 -16.40 -37.65 12.23
CA GLU A 94 -17.52 -37.61 13.19
C GLU A 94 -17.73 -36.19 13.71
N PRO A 95 -18.84 -35.49 13.34
CA PRO A 95 -19.04 -34.08 13.66
C PRO A 95 -18.91 -33.74 15.15
N ASN A 96 -19.44 -34.61 16.06
CA ASN A 96 -19.37 -34.39 17.49
C ASN A 96 -17.95 -34.47 18.04
N LYS A 97 -17.13 -35.36 17.50
CA LYS A 97 -15.71 -35.48 17.87
C LYS A 97 -14.93 -34.26 17.40
N ALA A 98 -15.18 -33.80 16.15
CA ALA A 98 -14.57 -32.62 15.61
C ALA A 98 -14.86 -31.38 16.49
N VAL A 99 -16.13 -31.19 16.85
CA VAL A 99 -16.56 -30.07 17.73
C VAL A 99 -15.91 -30.17 19.10
N LEU A 100 -15.87 -31.39 19.71
CA LEU A 100 -15.26 -31.58 21.02
C LEU A 100 -13.76 -31.32 21.00
N SER A 101 -13.07 -31.77 19.95
CA SER A 101 -11.63 -31.53 19.75
C SER A 101 -11.35 -30.03 19.61
N ALA A 102 -12.05 -29.34 18.72
CA ALA A 102 -11.91 -27.89 18.51
C ALA A 102 -12.20 -27.09 19.80
N TYR A 103 -13.18 -27.54 20.59
CA TYR A 103 -13.48 -26.91 21.86
C TYR A 103 -12.33 -27.07 22.88
N LYS A 104 -11.75 -28.26 22.98
CA LYS A 104 -10.62 -28.54 23.88
C LYS A 104 -9.37 -27.70 23.51
N GLU A 105 -9.15 -27.45 22.24
CA GLU A 105 -8.03 -26.63 21.76
C GLU A 105 -8.24 -25.12 22.00
N ALA A 106 -9.47 -24.64 21.94
CA ALA A 106 -9.77 -23.23 22.01
C ALA A 106 -10.14 -22.72 23.42
N TYR A 107 -10.69 -23.60 24.28
CA TYR A 107 -11.23 -23.21 25.58
C TYR A 107 -10.61 -24.00 26.72
N SER A 108 -10.67 -23.43 27.95
CA SER A 108 -10.29 -24.14 29.15
C SER A 108 -11.29 -25.31 29.42
N THR A 109 -10.72 -26.47 29.69
CA THR A 109 -11.47 -27.71 29.99
C THR A 109 -11.63 -27.96 31.47
N ALA A 110 -10.98 -27.16 32.33
CA ALA A 110 -10.99 -27.36 33.78
C ALA A 110 -12.39 -27.35 34.37
N GLY A 111 -12.76 -28.44 35.06
CA GLY A 111 -14.05 -28.57 35.73
C GLY A 111 -15.27 -28.77 34.82
N LYS A 112 -15.07 -29.09 33.54
CA LYS A 112 -16.16 -29.34 32.58
C LYS A 112 -16.17 -30.85 32.17
N SER A 113 -17.39 -31.42 32.13
CA SER A 113 -17.59 -32.74 31.51
C SER A 113 -17.56 -32.64 29.97
N GLU A 114 -17.28 -33.76 29.29
CA GLU A 114 -17.28 -33.79 27.81
C GLU A 114 -18.65 -33.44 27.23
N ASP A 115 -19.75 -33.87 27.86
CA ASP A 115 -21.12 -33.53 27.44
C ASP A 115 -21.34 -32.01 27.47
N LYS A 116 -20.86 -31.34 28.53
CA LYS A 116 -20.97 -29.89 28.65
C LYS A 116 -20.13 -29.18 27.58
N MET A 117 -18.88 -29.60 27.36
CA MET A 117 -18.00 -29.04 26.34
C MET A 117 -18.60 -29.22 24.95
N LEU A 118 -19.14 -30.41 24.66
CA LEU A 118 -19.81 -30.70 23.39
C LEU A 118 -21.05 -29.80 23.20
N SER A 119 -21.89 -29.67 24.21
CA SER A 119 -23.10 -28.82 24.15
C SER A 119 -22.75 -27.35 23.90
N GLU A 120 -21.74 -26.82 24.60
CA GLU A 120 -21.25 -25.45 24.39
C GLU A 120 -20.66 -25.29 22.99
N GLY A 121 -19.82 -26.25 22.53
CA GLY A 121 -19.22 -26.24 21.22
C GLY A 121 -20.24 -26.30 20.08
N LEU A 122 -21.26 -27.16 20.17
CA LEU A 122 -22.34 -27.25 19.19
C LEU A 122 -23.13 -25.93 19.08
N LYS A 123 -23.37 -25.24 20.22
CA LYS A 123 -24.02 -23.94 20.22
C LYS A 123 -23.20 -22.89 19.48
N ILE A 124 -21.88 -22.84 19.73
CA ILE A 124 -20.96 -21.94 19.03
C ILE A 124 -20.94 -22.27 17.55
N ALA A 125 -20.75 -23.54 17.18
CA ALA A 125 -20.71 -24.00 15.79
C ALA A 125 -22.00 -23.68 15.03
N SER A 126 -23.16 -23.83 15.67
CA SER A 126 -24.44 -23.46 15.06
C SER A 126 -24.57 -21.94 14.84
N THR A 127 -24.14 -21.14 15.81
CA THR A 127 -24.22 -19.66 15.70
C THR A 127 -23.26 -19.12 14.63
N LEU A 128 -22.09 -19.74 14.50
CA LEU A 128 -21.01 -19.31 13.60
C LEU A 128 -20.87 -20.20 12.37
N LYS A 129 -21.93 -20.94 12.03
CA LYS A 129 -21.92 -21.90 10.92
C LYS A 129 -21.41 -21.27 9.62
N ASP A 130 -21.96 -20.15 9.23
CA ASP A 130 -21.58 -19.47 7.98
C ASP A 130 -20.11 -19.07 7.99
N TYR A 131 -19.58 -18.64 9.14
CA TYR A 131 -18.16 -18.29 9.28
C TYR A 131 -17.26 -19.52 9.18
N ILE A 132 -17.64 -20.64 9.82
CA ILE A 132 -16.90 -21.90 9.70
C ILE A 132 -16.93 -22.42 8.26
N ASP A 133 -18.08 -22.33 7.57
CA ASP A 133 -18.20 -22.73 6.18
C ASP A 133 -17.33 -21.86 5.24
N PHE A 134 -17.21 -20.56 5.52
CA PHE A 134 -16.31 -19.66 4.83
C PHE A 134 -14.84 -20.06 5.01
N LEU A 135 -14.43 -20.36 6.26
CA LEU A 135 -13.07 -20.84 6.53
C LEU A 135 -12.78 -22.19 5.82
N LYS A 136 -13.76 -23.12 5.80
CA LYS A 136 -13.63 -24.41 5.10
C LYS A 136 -13.49 -24.25 3.59
N ALA A 137 -14.12 -23.25 3.01
CA ALA A 137 -13.98 -22.94 1.58
C ALA A 137 -12.60 -22.39 1.24
N ASN A 138 -11.78 -22.07 2.25
CA ASN A 138 -10.48 -21.41 2.10
C ASN A 138 -10.58 -20.13 1.25
N ASP A 139 -11.69 -19.41 1.41
CA ASP A 139 -11.91 -18.12 0.76
C ASP A 139 -11.02 -17.10 1.46
N GLY A 140 -9.91 -16.73 0.82
CA GLY A 140 -8.90 -15.83 1.38
C GLY A 140 -9.34 -14.36 1.42
N ARG A 141 -10.56 -14.04 0.97
CA ARG A 141 -11.04 -12.66 0.90
C ARG A 141 -11.23 -12.03 2.26
N ILE A 142 -10.99 -10.73 2.31
CA ILE A 142 -11.17 -9.89 3.50
C ILE A 142 -12.66 -9.60 3.68
N MET A 143 -13.19 -9.91 4.86
CA MET A 143 -14.59 -9.62 5.18
C MET A 143 -14.78 -8.16 5.55
N ILE A 144 -15.63 -7.46 4.84
CA ILE A 144 -16.06 -6.08 5.14
C ILE A 144 -17.55 -6.05 5.47
N SER A 145 -18.01 -5.02 6.16
CA SER A 145 -19.42 -4.85 6.47
C SER A 145 -20.17 -4.10 5.36
N SER A 146 -21.49 -4.22 5.33
CA SER A 146 -22.32 -3.37 4.47
C SER A 146 -22.19 -1.88 4.80
N TRP A 147 -21.78 -1.53 6.03
CA TRP A 147 -21.45 -0.16 6.38
C TRP A 147 -20.18 0.33 5.68
N ASP A 148 -19.14 -0.52 5.58
CA ASP A 148 -17.92 -0.20 4.85
C ASP A 148 -18.23 0.04 3.37
N VAL A 149 -19.10 -0.78 2.77
CA VAL A 149 -19.53 -0.58 1.38
C VAL A 149 -20.22 0.77 1.19
N LYS A 150 -21.14 1.14 2.10
CA LYS A 150 -21.81 2.46 2.03
C LYS A 150 -20.84 3.62 2.19
N MET A 151 -19.83 3.47 3.05
CA MET A 151 -18.75 4.43 3.21
C MET A 151 -17.97 4.58 1.89
N LEU A 152 -17.54 3.47 1.29
CA LEU A 152 -16.78 3.45 0.03
C LEU A 152 -17.58 4.09 -1.12
N GLU A 153 -18.86 3.73 -1.26
CA GLU A 153 -19.76 4.34 -2.23
C GLU A 153 -19.89 5.85 -2.02
N LYS A 154 -20.01 6.29 -0.76
CA LYS A 154 -20.10 7.72 -0.44
C LYS A 154 -18.81 8.47 -0.80
N ILE A 155 -17.64 7.90 -0.49
CA ILE A 155 -16.34 8.46 -0.87
C ILE A 155 -16.27 8.58 -2.40
N LYS A 156 -16.59 7.51 -3.14
CA LYS A 156 -16.59 7.53 -4.61
C LYS A 156 -17.52 8.60 -5.17
N GLN A 157 -18.72 8.74 -4.64
CA GLN A 157 -19.65 9.80 -5.05
C GLN A 157 -19.09 11.19 -4.77
N ASN A 158 -18.45 11.40 -3.61
CA ASN A 158 -17.84 12.68 -3.29
C ASN A 158 -16.67 13.02 -4.24
N ILE A 159 -15.85 12.03 -4.61
CA ILE A 159 -14.79 12.20 -5.63
C ILE A 159 -15.41 12.60 -6.98
N LEU A 160 -16.45 11.90 -7.43
CA LEU A 160 -17.13 12.17 -8.70
C LEU A 160 -17.73 13.59 -8.76
N HIS A 161 -18.23 14.10 -7.64
CA HIS A 161 -18.78 15.45 -7.55
C HIS A 161 -17.70 16.53 -7.36
N HIS A 162 -16.50 16.17 -6.95
CA HIS A 162 -15.39 17.09 -6.78
C HIS A 162 -14.65 17.29 -8.09
N LYS A 163 -14.91 18.38 -8.79
CA LYS A 163 -14.42 18.65 -10.15
C LYS A 163 -12.92 18.36 -10.35
N ALA A 164 -12.06 18.81 -9.44
CA ALA A 164 -10.62 18.61 -9.57
C ALA A 164 -10.24 17.16 -9.33
N ALA A 165 -10.75 16.51 -8.26
CA ALA A 165 -10.44 15.10 -7.97
C ALA A 165 -10.89 14.18 -9.10
N ASN A 166 -12.13 14.36 -9.59
CA ASN A 166 -12.65 13.58 -10.70
C ASN A 166 -11.77 13.72 -11.96
N ASN A 167 -11.39 14.94 -12.32
CA ASN A 167 -10.56 15.16 -13.51
C ASN A 167 -9.11 14.64 -13.38
N ILE A 168 -8.60 14.52 -12.14
CA ILE A 168 -7.25 14.00 -11.89
C ILE A 168 -7.28 12.47 -11.89
N ILE A 169 -8.24 11.87 -11.17
CA ILE A 169 -8.33 10.41 -11.05
C ILE A 169 -8.87 9.80 -12.34
N TRP A 170 -9.88 10.43 -12.96
CA TRP A 170 -10.54 9.93 -14.18
C TRP A 170 -10.63 11.04 -15.24
N PRO A 171 -9.51 11.41 -15.90
CA PRO A 171 -9.41 12.60 -16.77
C PRO A 171 -10.43 12.67 -17.91
N LEU A 172 -10.98 11.55 -18.35
CA LEU A 172 -11.98 11.50 -19.41
C LEU A 172 -13.42 11.34 -18.88
N GLY A 173 -13.64 11.50 -17.59
CA GLY A 173 -14.95 11.28 -16.94
C GLY A 173 -15.39 9.81 -16.93
N HIS A 174 -14.55 8.90 -17.35
CA HIS A 174 -14.80 7.47 -17.28
C HIS A 174 -14.31 6.93 -15.93
N ILE A 175 -15.24 6.28 -15.23
CA ILE A 175 -14.93 5.38 -14.14
C ILE A 175 -14.63 4.04 -14.83
N GLY A 176 -13.40 3.73 -15.04
CA GLY A 176 -13.11 2.41 -15.58
C GLY A 176 -11.79 2.35 -16.29
N ASP A 177 -11.07 1.45 -15.91
CA ASP A 177 -10.35 0.44 -16.65
C ASP A 177 -9.41 0.96 -17.74
N TYR A 178 -8.52 1.86 -17.36
CA TYR A 178 -7.27 1.98 -18.08
C TYR A 178 -6.25 1.03 -17.42
N SER A 179 -6.31 -0.25 -17.81
CA SER A 179 -5.24 -1.19 -17.48
C SER A 179 -4.03 -0.91 -18.35
N VAL A 180 -2.84 -1.31 -17.89
CA VAL A 180 -1.61 -1.27 -18.71
C VAL A 180 -1.79 -2.00 -20.05
N GLU A 181 -2.68 -3.00 -20.11
CA GLU A 181 -3.04 -3.77 -21.30
C GLU A 181 -3.81 -2.93 -22.33
N SER A 182 -4.65 -2.00 -21.91
CA SER A 182 -5.37 -1.09 -22.80
C SER A 182 -4.49 0.05 -23.36
N TYR A 183 -3.24 0.20 -22.87
CA TYR A 183 -2.32 1.22 -23.35
C TYR A 183 -2.04 1.12 -24.86
N GLY A 184 -2.00 -0.11 -25.41
CA GLY A 184 -1.85 -0.35 -26.86
C GLY A 184 -2.99 0.22 -27.69
N GLU A 185 -4.21 0.25 -27.16
CA GLU A 185 -5.42 0.73 -27.81
C GLU A 185 -5.69 2.23 -27.53
N THR A 186 -5.15 2.77 -26.44
CA THR A 186 -5.37 4.18 -26.02
C THR A 186 -4.35 5.16 -26.58
N LYS A 187 -3.35 4.73 -27.35
CA LYS A 187 -2.40 5.63 -28.02
C LYS A 187 -3.05 6.71 -28.86
N ASP A 188 -4.25 6.45 -29.38
CA ASP A 188 -5.03 7.40 -30.19
C ASP A 188 -5.98 8.27 -29.33
N VAL A 189 -6.13 8.03 -28.03
CA VAL A 189 -7.06 8.75 -27.14
C VAL A 189 -6.39 9.85 -26.33
N GLY A 190 -5.07 9.93 -26.35
CA GLY A 190 -4.34 11.15 -25.99
C GLY A 190 -3.69 11.20 -24.62
N CYS A 191 -4.29 10.68 -23.55
CA CYS A 191 -3.78 10.81 -22.18
C CYS A 191 -4.01 9.54 -21.35
N PRO A 192 -3.19 8.48 -21.50
CA PRO A 192 -3.32 7.28 -20.69
C PRO A 192 -3.13 7.60 -19.21
N THR A 193 -4.04 7.08 -18.39
CA THR A 193 -3.99 7.19 -16.93
C THR A 193 -3.84 5.79 -16.35
N PHE A 194 -2.87 5.64 -15.46
CA PHE A 194 -2.56 4.40 -14.76
C PHE A 194 -2.87 4.58 -13.27
N HIS A 195 -3.43 3.56 -12.66
CA HIS A 195 -3.67 3.48 -11.22
C HIS A 195 -2.82 2.37 -10.63
N GLU A 196 -2.30 2.57 -9.40
CA GLU A 196 -1.42 1.62 -8.71
C GLU A 196 -0.29 1.12 -9.63
N PHE A 197 0.36 2.09 -10.29
CA PHE A 197 1.33 1.80 -11.34
C PHE A 197 2.69 1.44 -10.77
N HIS A 198 3.07 0.18 -10.91
CA HIS A 198 4.34 -0.36 -10.43
C HIS A 198 5.46 -0.08 -11.42
N ILE A 199 6.50 0.63 -10.99
CA ILE A 199 7.72 0.92 -11.76
C ILE A 199 8.93 0.37 -11.00
N ASN A 200 9.64 -0.58 -11.61
CA ASN A 200 10.97 -0.97 -11.18
C ASN A 200 11.99 -0.16 -11.98
N TRP A 201 12.90 0.49 -11.27
CA TRP A 201 13.88 1.39 -11.86
C TRP A 201 15.21 1.31 -11.13
N GLY A 202 16.27 1.90 -11.71
CA GLY A 202 17.57 1.87 -11.08
C GLY A 202 18.22 3.24 -11.09
N TYR A 203 19.08 3.46 -10.11
CA TYR A 203 19.87 4.68 -10.00
C TYR A 203 21.36 4.35 -9.85
N GLU A 204 22.20 4.98 -10.67
CA GLU A 204 23.65 4.81 -10.63
C GLU A 204 24.25 5.71 -9.56
N THR A 205 24.99 5.13 -8.62
CA THR A 205 25.74 5.85 -7.60
C THR A 205 27.24 5.60 -7.77
N ILE A 206 28.05 6.39 -7.08
CA ILE A 206 29.52 6.16 -7.02
C ILE A 206 29.91 4.81 -6.37
N PHE A 207 28.97 4.16 -5.68
CA PHE A 207 29.19 2.87 -5.02
C PHE A 207 28.62 1.68 -5.81
N GLY A 208 27.94 1.94 -6.89
CA GLY A 208 27.30 0.99 -7.77
C GLY A 208 25.81 1.34 -7.99
N ARG A 209 25.18 0.54 -8.84
CA ARG A 209 23.76 0.67 -9.15
C ARG A 209 22.91 0.21 -7.96
N ILE A 210 21.91 0.99 -7.64
CA ILE A 210 20.88 0.64 -6.67
C ILE A 210 19.55 0.41 -7.38
N GLU A 211 18.92 -0.72 -7.09
CA GLU A 211 17.62 -1.06 -7.63
C GLU A 211 16.50 -0.46 -6.78
N CYS A 212 15.54 0.16 -7.42
CA CYS A 212 14.46 0.90 -6.82
C CYS A 212 13.10 0.38 -7.31
N LYS A 213 12.05 0.60 -6.51
CA LYS A 213 10.66 0.32 -6.87
C LYS A 213 9.75 1.45 -6.43
N SER A 214 8.75 1.75 -7.25
CA SER A 214 7.72 2.75 -6.96
C SER A 214 6.35 2.17 -7.30
N LEU A 215 5.34 2.48 -6.50
CA LEU A 215 3.94 2.20 -6.78
C LEU A 215 3.22 3.54 -6.71
N LEU A 216 2.80 4.03 -7.87
CA LEU A 216 2.16 5.32 -8.01
C LEU A 216 0.65 5.13 -7.93
N ASP A 217 -0.02 5.80 -7.00
CA ASP A 217 -1.48 5.75 -6.89
C ASP A 217 -2.14 6.19 -8.20
N GLY A 218 -1.57 7.23 -8.84
CA GLY A 218 -2.00 7.65 -10.15
C GLY A 218 -0.92 8.32 -10.98
N PHE A 219 -0.92 7.98 -12.27
CA PHE A 219 0.04 8.46 -13.24
C PHE A 219 -0.64 8.66 -14.60
N THR A 220 -0.73 9.92 -15.05
CA THR A 220 -1.31 10.28 -16.34
C THR A 220 -0.25 10.88 -17.25
N LEU A 221 -0.22 10.44 -18.52
CA LEU A 221 0.73 10.89 -19.52
C LEU A 221 0.03 11.57 -20.70
N ASP A 222 0.39 12.81 -20.98
CA ASP A 222 -0.01 13.53 -22.18
C ASP A 222 1.22 13.71 -23.09
N PHE A 223 1.43 12.77 -23.99
CA PHE A 223 2.55 12.79 -24.92
C PHE A 223 2.49 13.96 -25.91
N LYS A 224 1.30 14.43 -26.24
CA LYS A 224 1.11 15.54 -27.19
C LYS A 224 1.61 16.85 -26.59
N ASN A 225 1.33 17.08 -25.31
CA ASN A 225 1.70 18.32 -24.62
C ASN A 225 2.97 18.15 -23.76
N LYS A 226 3.62 16.97 -23.80
CA LYS A 226 4.79 16.61 -22.97
C LYS A 226 4.50 16.86 -21.48
N LYS A 227 3.38 16.34 -20.98
CA LYS A 227 2.93 16.55 -19.61
C LYS A 227 2.71 15.24 -18.88
N ALA A 228 3.16 15.19 -17.64
CA ALA A 228 2.95 14.07 -16.71
C ALA A 228 2.25 14.56 -15.45
N ILE A 229 1.18 13.89 -15.04
CA ILE A 229 0.48 14.17 -13.79
C ILE A 229 0.69 12.99 -12.85
N ILE A 230 1.23 13.26 -11.67
CA ILE A 230 1.40 12.28 -10.60
C ILE A 230 0.52 12.72 -9.43
N TYR A 231 -0.30 11.82 -8.94
CA TYR A 231 -1.06 12.09 -7.73
C TYR A 231 -0.93 10.94 -6.73
N ASP A 232 -1.17 11.28 -5.49
CA ASP A 232 -1.13 10.38 -4.35
C ASP A 232 -2.41 10.58 -3.52
N LEU A 233 -3.10 9.48 -3.21
CA LEU A 233 -4.35 9.47 -2.48
C LEU A 233 -4.06 9.22 -0.99
N LYS A 234 -4.59 10.06 -0.12
CA LYS A 234 -4.36 9.95 1.32
C LYS A 234 -5.65 9.97 2.10
N THR A 235 -5.81 9.02 2.99
CA THR A 235 -6.90 9.00 3.96
C THR A 235 -6.47 9.66 5.26
N THR A 236 -7.34 10.48 5.86
CA THR A 236 -7.04 11.21 7.08
C THR A 236 -8.27 11.44 7.95
N ALA A 237 -8.08 11.45 9.25
CA ALA A 237 -9.08 11.91 10.20
C ALA A 237 -8.99 13.44 10.47
N LYS A 238 -8.02 14.13 9.86
CA LYS A 238 -7.73 15.55 10.11
C LYS A 238 -7.62 16.33 8.80
N LEU A 239 -8.62 16.21 7.92
CA LEU A 239 -8.56 16.79 6.57
C LEU A 239 -8.35 18.31 6.58
N TRP A 240 -8.89 19.05 7.56
CA TRP A 240 -8.73 20.50 7.67
C TRP A 240 -7.36 20.95 8.17
N HIS A 241 -6.57 20.04 8.74
CA HIS A 241 -5.18 20.24 9.16
C HIS A 241 -4.23 19.32 8.37
N PHE A 242 -4.61 18.97 7.14
CA PHE A 242 -3.86 17.99 6.37
C PHE A 242 -2.50 18.49 5.90
N GLU A 243 -2.35 19.81 5.78
CA GLU A 243 -1.08 20.46 5.47
C GLU A 243 0.02 20.11 6.50
N ASP A 244 -0.34 20.04 7.79
CA ASP A 244 0.58 19.57 8.84
C ASP A 244 1.04 18.12 8.59
N SER A 245 0.17 17.29 8.03
CA SER A 245 0.50 15.90 7.69
C SER A 245 1.40 15.81 6.46
N ILE A 246 1.25 16.71 5.49
CA ILE A 246 2.11 16.79 4.29
C ILE A 246 3.56 17.00 4.72
N ASP A 247 3.80 17.93 5.64
CA ASP A 247 5.12 18.21 6.16
C ASP A 247 5.64 17.10 7.09
N MET A 248 4.80 16.63 8.04
CA MET A 248 5.19 15.61 9.02
C MET A 248 5.63 14.30 8.38
N TYR A 249 4.94 13.84 7.34
CA TYR A 249 5.22 12.60 6.63
C TYR A 249 6.08 12.79 5.38
N ASP A 250 6.47 14.04 5.09
CA ASP A 250 7.24 14.44 3.92
C ASP A 250 6.68 13.85 2.61
N TYR A 251 5.40 14.09 2.35
CA TYR A 251 4.77 13.63 1.11
C TYR A 251 5.41 14.24 -0.14
N CYS A 252 6.06 15.41 -0.01
CA CYS A 252 6.85 15.98 -1.09
C CYS A 252 8.03 15.07 -1.49
N ARG A 253 8.65 14.36 -0.54
CA ARG A 253 9.69 13.36 -0.84
C ARG A 253 9.11 12.15 -1.59
N GLN A 254 7.91 11.70 -1.21
CA GLN A 254 7.23 10.61 -1.92
C GLN A 254 6.97 11.00 -3.38
N LEU A 255 6.42 12.20 -3.63
CA LEU A 255 6.19 12.70 -4.99
C LEU A 255 7.50 12.91 -5.77
N ALA A 256 8.58 13.32 -5.10
CA ALA A 256 9.90 13.43 -5.71
C ALA A 256 10.44 12.07 -6.16
N TYR A 257 10.31 11.06 -5.31
CA TYR A 257 10.71 9.70 -5.61
C TYR A 257 9.89 9.10 -6.77
N TYR A 258 8.59 9.35 -6.79
CA TYR A 258 7.70 8.97 -7.90
C TYR A 258 8.04 9.71 -9.19
N SER A 259 8.41 10.98 -9.11
CA SER A 259 8.86 11.77 -10.27
C SER A 259 10.13 11.19 -10.89
N MET A 260 11.08 10.72 -10.07
CA MET A 260 12.29 10.06 -10.55
C MET A 260 11.95 8.75 -11.28
N ALA A 261 11.07 7.94 -10.71
CA ALA A 261 10.59 6.70 -11.33
C ALA A 261 9.87 6.97 -12.66
N ALA A 262 9.00 7.98 -12.68
CA ALA A 262 8.24 8.36 -13.87
C ALA A 262 9.14 8.87 -15.00
N ARG A 263 10.16 9.68 -14.68
CA ARG A 263 11.18 10.12 -15.67
C ARG A 263 11.96 8.94 -16.22
N TRP A 264 12.38 8.02 -15.34
CA TRP A 264 13.05 6.80 -15.74
C TRP A 264 12.17 5.97 -16.70
N TYR A 265 10.89 5.82 -16.38
CA TYR A 265 9.91 5.09 -17.20
C TYR A 265 9.73 5.73 -18.58
N LEU A 266 9.57 7.06 -18.63
CA LEU A 266 9.44 7.78 -19.90
C LEU A 266 10.67 7.58 -20.81
N VAL A 267 11.87 7.62 -20.25
CA VAL A 267 13.10 7.44 -21.01
C VAL A 267 13.31 5.98 -21.43
N ASN A 268 13.17 5.04 -20.50
CA ASN A 268 13.58 3.66 -20.73
C ASN A 268 12.49 2.77 -21.38
N GLU A 269 11.20 3.10 -21.14
CA GLU A 269 10.09 2.26 -21.62
C GLU A 269 9.23 2.99 -22.67
N CYS A 270 9.14 4.32 -22.64
CA CYS A 270 8.32 5.08 -23.60
C CYS A 270 9.11 5.67 -24.77
N GLY A 271 10.43 5.55 -24.77
CA GLY A 271 11.29 6.03 -25.85
C GLY A 271 11.47 7.55 -25.90
N VAL A 272 11.20 8.25 -24.80
CA VAL A 272 11.53 9.66 -24.63
C VAL A 272 13.05 9.78 -24.49
N THR A 273 13.70 10.68 -25.22
CA THR A 273 15.16 10.86 -25.11
C THR A 273 15.54 11.55 -23.80
N GLU A 274 16.80 11.38 -23.37
CA GLU A 274 17.31 12.07 -22.18
C GLU A 274 17.27 13.60 -22.32
N ASP A 275 17.37 14.12 -23.55
CA ASP A 275 17.24 15.55 -23.81
C ASP A 275 15.77 15.99 -23.77
N ASP A 276 14.86 15.23 -24.38
CA ASP A 276 13.43 15.55 -24.43
C ASP A 276 12.76 15.51 -23.07
N ILE A 277 13.24 14.69 -22.12
CA ILE A 277 12.62 14.58 -20.78
C ILE A 277 12.66 15.90 -20.01
N PHE A 278 13.59 16.80 -20.32
CA PHE A 278 13.67 18.13 -19.70
C PHE A 278 12.56 19.09 -20.19
N GLU A 279 11.93 18.77 -21.31
CA GLU A 279 10.80 19.54 -21.84
C GLU A 279 9.47 19.08 -21.25
N TRP A 280 9.46 17.96 -20.53
CA TRP A 280 8.23 17.46 -19.90
C TRP A 280 7.87 18.27 -18.67
N GLU A 281 6.63 18.76 -18.63
CA GLU A 281 6.03 19.38 -17.46
C GLU A 281 5.47 18.31 -16.52
N PHE A 282 5.86 18.36 -15.24
CA PHE A 282 5.34 17.48 -14.21
C PHE A 282 4.44 18.24 -13.26
N GLU A 283 3.20 17.79 -13.14
CA GLU A 283 2.25 18.29 -12.13
C GLU A 283 2.07 17.25 -11.03
N TYR A 284 1.95 17.74 -9.79
CA TYR A 284 1.86 16.89 -8.61
C TYR A 284 0.63 17.25 -7.79
N TYR A 285 -0.10 16.23 -7.35
CA TYR A 285 -1.28 16.41 -6.53
C TYR A 285 -1.30 15.45 -5.35
N ILE A 286 -1.87 15.90 -4.23
CA ILE A 286 -2.25 15.05 -3.11
C ILE A 286 -3.76 15.17 -2.95
N ILE A 287 -4.45 14.05 -2.93
CA ILE A 287 -5.90 13.99 -2.78
C ILE A 287 -6.21 13.46 -1.39
N GLY A 288 -6.63 14.34 -0.50
CA GLY A 288 -7.01 14.00 0.87
C GLY A 288 -8.48 13.59 0.96
N ILE A 289 -8.74 12.46 1.64
CA ILE A 289 -10.07 11.91 1.89
C ILE A 289 -10.33 11.89 3.40
N ASP A 290 -11.40 12.55 3.86
CA ASP A 290 -11.83 12.46 5.24
C ASP A 290 -12.36 11.05 5.58
N THR A 291 -11.95 10.51 6.72
CA THR A 291 -12.43 9.22 7.23
C THR A 291 -13.30 9.32 8.48
N THR A 292 -13.68 10.53 8.90
CA THR A 292 -14.42 10.76 10.14
C THR A 292 -15.94 10.79 9.95
N GLY A 293 -16.43 10.62 8.70
CA GLY A 293 -17.85 10.49 8.40
C GLY A 293 -18.40 11.52 7.43
N SER A 294 -17.76 12.67 7.22
CA SER A 294 -18.10 13.60 6.14
C SER A 294 -17.69 13.06 4.77
N TYR A 295 -16.60 12.31 4.76
CA TYR A 295 -15.97 11.76 3.54
C TYR A 295 -15.68 12.87 2.52
N GLU A 296 -15.36 14.05 3.03
CA GLU A 296 -15.01 15.21 2.22
C GLU A 296 -13.69 14.97 1.48
N ILE A 297 -13.56 15.60 0.32
CA ILE A 297 -12.38 15.50 -0.54
C ILE A 297 -11.72 16.88 -0.61
N ARG A 298 -10.39 16.91 -0.43
CA ARG A 298 -9.58 18.11 -0.73
C ARG A 298 -8.46 17.72 -1.69
N VAL A 299 -8.21 18.57 -2.66
CA VAL A 299 -7.15 18.40 -3.64
C VAL A 299 -6.11 19.49 -3.44
N PHE A 300 -4.87 19.07 -3.22
CA PHE A 300 -3.73 19.96 -3.05
C PHE A 300 -2.82 19.83 -4.27
N LYS A 301 -2.64 20.92 -5.01
CA LYS A 301 -1.58 20.98 -6.02
C LYS A 301 -0.28 21.29 -5.31
N VAL A 302 0.72 20.44 -5.51
CA VAL A 302 2.05 20.61 -4.93
C VAL A 302 2.93 21.31 -5.96
N GLU A 303 3.52 22.45 -5.57
CA GLU A 303 4.37 23.21 -6.47
C GLU A 303 5.67 22.46 -6.81
N PRO A 304 6.12 22.46 -8.07
CA PRO A 304 7.28 21.69 -8.50
C PRO A 304 8.56 21.94 -7.68
N TYR A 305 8.77 23.17 -7.19
CA TYR A 305 9.94 23.49 -6.38
C TYR A 305 9.96 22.75 -5.03
N MET A 306 8.78 22.46 -4.45
CA MET A 306 8.67 21.69 -3.20
C MET A 306 9.13 20.24 -3.42
N VAL A 307 8.73 19.65 -4.54
CA VAL A 307 9.15 18.32 -4.96
C VAL A 307 10.65 18.29 -5.28
N GLN A 308 11.13 19.25 -6.06
CA GLN A 308 12.54 19.36 -6.44
C GLN A 308 13.47 19.54 -5.24
N SER A 309 13.02 20.24 -4.19
CA SER A 309 13.79 20.42 -2.96
C SER A 309 14.13 19.10 -2.25
N ARG A 310 13.42 18.01 -2.55
CA ARG A 310 13.61 16.69 -1.97
C ARG A 310 14.54 15.77 -2.78
N TYR A 311 14.90 16.15 -4.01
CA TYR A 311 15.73 15.28 -4.86
C TYR A 311 17.09 14.98 -4.22
N ASN A 312 17.79 16.00 -3.72
CA ASN A 312 19.11 15.79 -3.11
C ASN A 312 19.03 14.86 -1.90
N ILE A 313 18.02 15.00 -1.04
CA ILE A 313 17.80 14.11 0.12
C ILE A 313 17.65 12.65 -0.35
N ILE A 314 16.90 12.42 -1.42
CA ILE A 314 16.72 11.07 -2.00
C ILE A 314 18.04 10.55 -2.56
N LEU A 315 18.75 11.35 -3.35
CA LEU A 315 20.02 10.96 -3.98
C LEU A 315 21.10 10.63 -2.95
N ASP A 316 21.20 11.43 -1.90
CA ASP A 316 22.13 11.22 -0.80
C ASP A 316 21.79 9.94 -0.03
N ALA A 317 20.49 9.72 0.26
CA ALA A 317 20.03 8.51 0.92
C ALA A 317 20.30 7.25 0.06
N LEU A 318 19.98 7.28 -1.24
CA LEU A 318 20.26 6.17 -2.16
C LEU A 318 21.78 5.89 -2.25
N THR A 319 22.60 6.94 -2.31
CA THR A 319 24.04 6.81 -2.32
C THR A 319 24.60 6.21 -1.04
N ALA A 320 24.09 6.63 0.11
CA ALA A 320 24.46 6.06 1.40
C ALA A 320 24.02 4.59 1.52
N ILE A 321 22.78 4.26 1.12
CA ILE A 321 22.28 2.88 1.11
C ILE A 321 23.15 1.99 0.20
N ALA A 322 23.52 2.47 -0.99
CA ALA A 322 24.40 1.73 -1.90
C ALA A 322 25.78 1.46 -1.26
N TRP A 323 26.31 2.41 -0.49
CA TRP A 323 27.54 2.21 0.26
C TRP A 323 27.39 1.11 1.33
N HIS A 324 26.28 1.13 2.10
CA HIS A 324 25.99 0.11 3.11
C HIS A 324 25.85 -1.28 2.48
N GLN A 325 25.12 -1.38 1.36
CA GLN A 325 24.98 -2.64 0.61
C GLN A 325 26.32 -3.16 0.14
N LYS A 326 27.17 -2.31 -0.48
CA LYS A 326 28.49 -2.68 -1.01
C LYS A 326 29.44 -3.17 0.08
N ASN A 327 29.42 -2.53 1.25
CA ASN A 327 30.36 -2.82 2.33
C ASN A 327 29.80 -3.80 3.37
N ASN A 328 28.52 -4.14 3.30
CA ASN A 328 27.78 -4.95 4.28
C ASN A 328 28.00 -4.45 5.74
N LYS A 329 27.89 -3.15 5.93
CA LYS A 329 28.07 -2.45 7.22
C LYS A 329 26.81 -1.65 7.53
N TRP A 330 26.07 -2.01 8.57
CA TRP A 330 24.74 -1.46 8.83
C TRP A 330 24.50 -0.95 10.25
N ASP A 331 25.43 -1.21 11.19
CA ASP A 331 25.26 -0.87 12.62
C ASP A 331 25.31 0.63 12.89
N HIS A 332 26.04 1.37 12.05
CA HIS A 332 26.25 2.81 12.18
C HIS A 332 26.09 3.50 10.82
N SER A 333 26.11 4.83 10.81
CA SER A 333 26.14 5.63 9.59
C SER A 333 27.43 5.39 8.79
N ARG A 334 27.41 5.75 7.51
CA ARG A 334 28.59 5.74 6.67
C ARG A 334 29.71 6.63 7.26
N GLU A 335 29.34 7.81 7.74
CA GLU A 335 30.25 8.80 8.32
C GLU A 335 31.02 8.24 9.51
N TYR A 336 30.36 7.49 10.39
CA TYR A 336 30.99 6.76 11.50
C TYR A 336 32.10 5.82 11.00
N TYR A 337 31.88 5.08 9.93
CA TYR A 337 32.86 4.10 9.43
C TYR A 337 34.00 4.72 8.63
N GLU A 338 33.79 5.84 7.96
CA GLU A 338 34.80 6.54 7.15
C GLU A 338 35.59 7.57 7.99
N GLY A 339 35.09 7.98 9.14
CA GLY A 339 35.69 8.91 10.09
C GLY A 339 36.34 8.23 11.29
N ASP A 340 36.36 8.95 12.37
CA ASP A 340 36.91 8.52 13.69
C ASP A 340 35.82 8.00 14.65
N GLY A 341 34.63 7.74 14.14
CA GLY A 341 33.45 7.35 14.93
C GLY A 341 32.63 8.53 15.44
N CYS A 342 32.98 9.76 15.04
CA CYS A 342 32.22 10.97 15.31
C CYS A 342 31.30 11.28 14.12
N GLU A 343 30.06 11.65 14.39
CA GLU A 343 29.06 12.05 13.38
C GLU A 343 28.81 13.55 13.51
N THR A 344 28.71 14.26 12.37
CA THR A 344 28.45 15.70 12.36
C THR A 344 26.97 15.95 12.55
N LEU A 345 26.59 16.84 13.44
CA LEU A 345 25.22 17.25 13.66
C LEU A 345 24.96 18.53 12.85
N ASP A 346 24.26 18.38 11.72
CA ASP A 346 23.75 19.48 10.91
C ASP A 346 22.31 19.80 11.37
N LEU A 347 22.11 20.97 11.99
CA LEU A 347 20.81 21.45 12.50
C LEU A 347 20.17 22.47 11.55
#